data_19a6c29cd500e631c935f81d2150e41b
#
_entry.id   19a6c29cd500e631c935f81d2150e41b
#
_cell.length_a   1.000
_cell.length_b   1.000
_cell.length_c   1.000
_cell.angle_alpha   90.00
_cell.angle_beta   90.00
_cell.angle_gamma   90.00
#
_symmetry.space_group_name_H-M   'P 1'
#
loop_
_entity.id
_entity.type
_entity.pdbx_description
1 polymer ?
#
loop_
_entity_poly.entity_id
_entity_poly.type
_entity_poly.pdbx_seq_one_letter_code
_entity_poly.pdbx_strand_id
1 'polypeptide(L)'
;ILAHEVCLTGFDYGNMQKATDFSLYATEELLSASKDKTIVLTMLEKREGGIFNVVKVFHNGKILHERAKAKLFRLGNEEKYLREGDDESFEIFEIDGIKIAIFICFELRFKELWIKAEGADVILVPSWWGKPREEHFKILIQALALMNECYVVAADALNTECSAMSAIITPQGEVTLNGNKPCLIQKYNQKNIALM
;
A
#
# COMPACT_ATOMS: atom_id res chain seq x y z
N ILE A 1 -4.30 2.15 10.30
CA ILE A 1 -4.30 0.70 9.96
C ILE A 1 -3.94 0.57 8.49
N LEU A 2 -2.92 -0.24 8.15
CA LEU A 2 -2.57 -0.59 6.78
C LEU A 2 -2.86 -2.09 6.60
N ALA A 3 -3.63 -2.44 5.57
CA ALA A 3 -3.82 -3.82 5.13
C ALA A 3 -3.00 -4.11 3.86
N HIS A 4 -2.79 -5.39 3.56
CA HIS A 4 -2.08 -5.79 2.35
C HIS A 4 -2.90 -5.54 1.07
N GLU A 5 -2.23 -5.61 -0.08
CA GLU A 5 -2.84 -5.41 -1.39
C GLU A 5 -4.01 -6.38 -1.63
N VAL A 6 -5.14 -5.85 -2.11
CA VAL A 6 -6.38 -6.57 -2.44
C VAL A 6 -6.85 -7.53 -1.32
N CYS A 7 -6.67 -7.10 -0.05
CA CYS A 7 -6.91 -7.93 1.12
C CYS A 7 -8.36 -8.44 1.28
N LEU A 8 -9.34 -7.79 0.65
CA LEU A 8 -10.75 -8.13 0.75
C LEU A 8 -11.15 -9.30 -0.14
N THR A 9 -10.53 -9.43 -1.32
CA THR A 9 -10.98 -10.37 -2.36
C THR A 9 -9.86 -11.24 -2.91
N GLY A 10 -8.60 -10.86 -2.69
CA GLY A 10 -7.46 -11.43 -3.41
C GLY A 10 -7.53 -11.13 -4.91
N PHE A 11 -6.57 -11.67 -5.65
CA PHE A 11 -6.52 -11.61 -7.13
C PHE A 11 -7.31 -12.77 -7.76
N ASP A 12 -8.61 -12.84 -7.48
CA ASP A 12 -9.50 -13.85 -8.08
C ASP A 12 -9.96 -13.40 -9.47
N TYR A 13 -9.10 -13.58 -10.45
CA TYR A 13 -9.36 -13.21 -11.84
C TYR A 13 -10.55 -13.94 -12.48
N GLY A 14 -10.99 -15.06 -11.90
CA GLY A 14 -12.18 -15.78 -12.35
C GLY A 14 -13.51 -15.14 -11.91
N ASN A 15 -13.48 -14.30 -10.89
CA ASN A 15 -14.68 -13.71 -10.27
C ASN A 15 -14.60 -12.17 -10.14
N MET A 16 -13.99 -11.50 -11.11
CA MET A 16 -13.73 -10.04 -11.07
C MET A 16 -15.00 -9.20 -10.82
N GLN A 17 -16.15 -9.58 -11.39
CA GLN A 17 -17.40 -8.86 -11.15
C GLN A 17 -17.81 -8.95 -9.68
N LYS A 18 -17.76 -10.13 -9.08
CA LYS A 18 -18.07 -10.30 -7.66
C LYS A 18 -17.09 -9.54 -6.77
N ALA A 19 -15.81 -9.51 -7.15
CA ALA A 19 -14.79 -8.77 -6.41
C ALA A 19 -15.06 -7.26 -6.43
N THR A 20 -15.44 -6.70 -7.57
CA THR A 20 -15.79 -5.27 -7.68
C THR A 20 -17.09 -4.93 -6.96
N ASP A 21 -18.11 -5.79 -7.02
CA ASP A 21 -19.36 -5.61 -6.29
C ASP A 21 -19.13 -5.64 -4.77
N PHE A 22 -18.27 -6.57 -4.30
CA PHE A 22 -17.90 -6.65 -2.90
C PHE A 22 -17.09 -5.42 -2.45
N SER A 23 -16.19 -4.91 -3.28
CA SER A 23 -15.43 -3.69 -3.00
C SER A 23 -16.35 -2.47 -2.82
N LEU A 24 -17.40 -2.38 -3.62
CA LEU A 24 -18.40 -1.31 -3.48
C LEU A 24 -19.14 -1.40 -2.13
N TYR A 25 -19.61 -2.59 -1.77
CA TYR A 25 -20.25 -2.83 -0.47
C TYR A 25 -19.27 -2.53 0.69
N ALA A 26 -18.04 -3.05 0.62
CA ALA A 26 -17.04 -2.86 1.66
C ALA A 26 -16.65 -1.38 1.84
N THR A 27 -16.76 -0.56 0.80
CA THR A 27 -16.49 0.89 0.90
C THR A 27 -17.43 1.55 1.90
N GLU A 28 -18.71 1.24 1.90
CA GLU A 28 -19.71 1.79 2.85
C GLU A 28 -19.38 1.38 4.30
N GLU A 29 -19.03 0.11 4.50
CA GLU A 29 -18.66 -0.41 5.82
C GLU A 29 -17.35 0.25 6.32
N LEU A 30 -16.37 0.44 5.44
CA LEU A 30 -15.08 1.06 5.79
C LEU A 30 -15.22 2.56 6.09
N LEU A 31 -16.12 3.27 5.43
CA LEU A 31 -16.46 4.65 5.79
C LEU A 31 -16.95 4.71 7.23
N SER A 32 -17.88 3.84 7.61
CA SER A 32 -18.38 3.76 8.99
C SER A 32 -17.28 3.35 9.99
N ALA A 33 -16.47 2.34 9.63
CA ALA A 33 -15.41 1.80 10.49
C ALA A 33 -14.24 2.77 10.68
N SER A 34 -14.07 3.76 9.79
CA SER A 34 -12.94 4.70 9.84
C SER A 34 -13.17 5.92 10.75
N LYS A 35 -14.27 5.97 11.49
CA LYS A 35 -14.49 7.01 12.50
C LYS A 35 -13.36 6.97 13.53
N ASP A 36 -12.77 8.13 13.80
CA ASP A 36 -11.65 8.33 14.75
C ASP A 36 -10.38 7.50 14.42
N LYS A 37 -10.21 7.07 13.16
CA LYS A 37 -9.03 6.34 12.70
C LYS A 37 -8.81 6.46 11.20
N THR A 38 -7.62 6.05 10.78
CA THR A 38 -7.26 5.91 9.37
C THR A 38 -7.15 4.43 9.00
N ILE A 39 -7.80 4.03 7.90
CA ILE A 39 -7.73 2.69 7.33
C ILE A 39 -7.26 2.83 5.88
N VAL A 40 -6.19 2.12 5.53
CA VAL A 40 -5.61 2.13 4.18
C VAL A 40 -5.57 0.70 3.66
N LEU A 41 -6.13 0.49 2.48
CA LEU A 41 -6.09 -0.79 1.78
C LEU A 41 -6.26 -0.57 0.28
N THR A 42 -6.01 -1.61 -0.51
CA THR A 42 -6.36 -1.62 -1.92
C THR A 42 -7.55 -2.52 -2.18
N MET A 43 -8.32 -2.20 -3.21
CA MET A 43 -9.48 -2.98 -3.64
C MET A 43 -9.64 -2.91 -5.17
N LEU A 44 -10.36 -3.89 -5.72
CA LEU A 44 -10.67 -3.92 -7.14
C LEU A 44 -11.93 -3.09 -7.42
N GLU A 45 -11.81 -2.10 -8.30
CA GLU A 45 -12.92 -1.23 -8.68
C GLU A 45 -13.17 -1.25 -10.19
N LYS A 46 -14.45 -1.30 -10.56
CA LYS A 46 -14.89 -1.08 -11.93
C LYS A 46 -15.09 0.41 -12.17
N ARG A 47 -14.34 0.97 -13.10
CA ARG A 47 -14.42 2.37 -13.54
C ARG A 47 -14.61 2.41 -15.06
N GLU A 48 -14.81 3.59 -15.62
CA GLU A 48 -14.74 3.78 -17.07
C GLU A 48 -13.39 3.27 -17.60
N GLY A 49 -13.41 2.49 -18.66
CA GLY A 49 -12.21 1.87 -19.25
C GLY A 49 -11.82 0.51 -18.67
N GLY A 50 -12.39 0.04 -17.56
CA GLY A 50 -12.11 -1.31 -17.05
C GLY A 50 -12.10 -1.46 -15.53
N ILE A 51 -11.35 -2.45 -15.06
CA ILE A 51 -11.18 -2.72 -13.63
C ILE A 51 -9.78 -2.28 -13.20
N PHE A 52 -9.71 -1.62 -12.06
CA PHE A 52 -8.48 -1.07 -11.50
C PHE A 52 -8.22 -1.63 -10.10
N ASN A 53 -6.96 -1.76 -9.74
CA ASN A 53 -6.53 -1.94 -8.36
C ASN A 53 -6.36 -0.55 -7.75
N VAL A 54 -7.23 -0.18 -6.82
CA VAL A 54 -7.33 1.18 -6.28
C VAL A 54 -6.96 1.18 -4.80
N VAL A 55 -5.97 1.98 -4.41
CA VAL A 55 -5.74 2.26 -3.00
C VAL A 55 -6.75 3.31 -2.54
N LYS A 56 -7.31 3.10 -1.34
CA LYS A 56 -8.17 4.06 -0.66
C LYS A 56 -7.69 4.32 0.76
N VAL A 57 -7.77 5.58 1.13
CA VAL A 57 -7.50 6.07 2.49
C VAL A 57 -8.81 6.54 3.09
N PHE A 58 -9.33 5.75 4.00
CA PHE A 58 -10.50 6.10 4.79
C PHE A 58 -10.04 6.80 6.07
N HIS A 59 -10.54 8.00 6.31
CA HIS A 59 -10.19 8.79 7.49
C HIS A 59 -11.41 9.55 7.99
N ASN A 60 -11.73 9.39 9.27
CA ASN A 60 -12.86 10.08 9.93
C ASN A 60 -14.18 9.99 9.15
N GLY A 61 -14.51 8.82 8.62
CA GLY A 61 -15.76 8.57 7.89
C GLY A 61 -15.80 9.08 6.45
N LYS A 62 -14.65 9.43 5.86
CA LYS A 62 -14.53 9.92 4.48
C LYS A 62 -13.41 9.19 3.74
N ILE A 63 -13.48 9.15 2.42
CA ILE A 63 -12.32 8.84 1.58
C ILE A 63 -11.50 10.12 1.44
N LEU A 64 -10.32 10.14 2.05
CA LEU A 64 -9.42 11.28 2.03
C LEU A 64 -8.55 11.31 0.77
N HIS A 65 -8.10 10.13 0.34
CA HIS A 65 -7.24 9.96 -0.83
C HIS A 65 -7.57 8.64 -1.51
N GLU A 66 -7.52 8.64 -2.84
CA GLU A 66 -7.60 7.41 -3.63
C GLU A 66 -6.85 7.56 -4.95
N ARG A 67 -6.20 6.48 -5.38
CA ARG A 67 -5.63 6.39 -6.73
C ARG A 67 -5.57 4.94 -7.21
N ALA A 68 -5.60 4.75 -8.52
CA ALA A 68 -5.36 3.45 -9.12
C ALA A 68 -3.84 3.14 -9.17
N LYS A 69 -3.51 1.84 -9.10
CA LYS A 69 -2.15 1.32 -9.26
C LYS A 69 -1.60 1.71 -10.63
N ALA A 70 -0.51 2.47 -10.64
CA ALA A 70 0.08 3.03 -11.84
C ALA A 70 0.94 2.01 -12.61
N LYS A 71 1.52 1.01 -11.93
CA LYS A 71 2.42 0.02 -12.54
C LYS A 71 1.94 -1.39 -12.25
N LEU A 72 1.39 -2.06 -13.24
CA LEU A 72 0.89 -3.43 -13.12
C LEU A 72 2.01 -4.47 -13.16
N PHE A 73 1.85 -5.55 -12.41
CA PHE A 73 2.80 -6.66 -12.37
C PHE A 73 2.55 -7.64 -13.54
N ARG A 74 3.21 -7.39 -14.67
CA ARG A 74 3.03 -8.16 -15.92
C ARG A 74 3.41 -9.63 -15.79
N LEU A 75 4.42 -9.99 -14.97
CA LEU A 75 4.74 -11.39 -14.71
C LEU A 75 3.61 -12.15 -13.98
N GLY A 76 2.72 -11.43 -13.29
CA GLY A 76 1.49 -11.95 -12.70
C GLY A 76 0.28 -11.85 -13.62
N ASN A 77 0.45 -11.42 -14.86
CA ASN A 77 -0.60 -11.21 -15.84
C ASN A 77 -1.67 -10.17 -15.42
N GLU A 78 -1.35 -9.24 -14.52
CA GLU A 78 -2.29 -8.21 -14.07
C GLU A 78 -2.88 -7.43 -15.25
N GLU A 79 -2.08 -7.12 -16.28
CA GLU A 79 -2.47 -6.35 -17.46
C GLU A 79 -3.56 -7.01 -18.31
N LYS A 80 -3.80 -8.31 -18.14
CA LYS A 80 -4.89 -9.01 -18.83
C LYS A 80 -6.26 -8.70 -18.21
N TYR A 81 -6.28 -8.37 -16.95
CA TYR A 81 -7.49 -8.23 -16.15
C TYR A 81 -7.71 -6.81 -15.62
N LEU A 82 -6.63 -6.08 -15.37
CA LEU A 82 -6.64 -4.75 -14.78
C LEU A 82 -6.14 -3.69 -15.77
N ARG A 83 -6.45 -2.43 -15.47
CA ARG A 83 -5.93 -1.26 -16.17
C ARG A 83 -4.97 -0.49 -15.28
N GLU A 84 -3.92 0.04 -15.89
CA GLU A 84 -2.98 0.94 -15.21
C GLU A 84 -3.66 2.26 -14.86
N GLY A 85 -3.37 2.77 -13.67
CA GLY A 85 -3.68 4.14 -13.28
C GLY A 85 -2.70 5.12 -13.92
N ASP A 86 -2.95 6.40 -13.67
CA ASP A 86 -2.09 7.48 -14.12
C ASP A 86 -0.93 7.69 -13.13
N ASP A 87 0.31 7.76 -13.63
CA ASP A 87 1.50 8.08 -12.84
C ASP A 87 1.40 9.47 -12.20
N GLU A 88 0.69 10.41 -12.83
CA GLU A 88 0.47 11.75 -12.28
C GLU A 88 -0.46 11.77 -11.08
N SER A 89 -1.25 10.71 -10.88
CA SER A 89 -2.07 10.54 -9.67
C SER A 89 -1.27 10.17 -8.42
N PHE A 90 0.04 9.86 -8.57
CA PHE A 90 0.92 9.62 -7.43
C PHE A 90 1.33 10.95 -6.81
N GLU A 91 0.83 11.21 -5.61
CA GLU A 91 1.09 12.44 -4.87
C GLU A 91 1.30 12.16 -3.37
N ILE A 92 1.95 13.11 -2.69
CA ILE A 92 2.00 13.16 -1.24
C ILE A 92 0.74 13.88 -0.74
N PHE A 93 0.06 13.28 0.22
CA PHE A 93 -1.08 13.90 0.91
C PHE A 93 -0.82 13.94 2.42
N GLU A 94 -1.65 14.65 3.16
CA GLU A 94 -1.43 14.88 4.60
C GLU A 94 -2.59 14.35 5.45
N ILE A 95 -2.24 13.72 6.57
CA ILE A 95 -3.18 13.32 7.62
C ILE A 95 -2.61 13.80 8.96
N ASP A 96 -3.35 14.66 9.66
CA ASP A 96 -3.01 15.16 10.99
C ASP A 96 -1.57 15.75 11.06
N GLY A 97 -1.15 16.46 10.01
CA GLY A 97 0.19 17.07 9.93
C GLY A 97 1.30 16.09 9.52
N ILE A 98 0.97 14.84 9.15
CA ILE A 98 1.92 13.83 8.68
C ILE A 98 1.79 13.69 7.16
N LYS A 99 2.89 13.88 6.42
CA LYS A 99 2.96 13.72 4.97
C LYS A 99 3.10 12.25 4.61
N ILE A 100 2.20 11.76 3.78
CA ILE A 100 2.10 10.33 3.44
C ILE A 100 2.19 10.14 1.92
N ALA A 101 3.00 9.16 1.50
CA ALA A 101 2.98 8.62 0.15
C ALA A 101 2.61 7.13 0.21
N ILE A 102 2.05 6.58 -0.89
CA ILE A 102 1.66 5.17 -0.95
C ILE A 102 2.24 4.53 -2.20
N PHE A 103 2.92 3.39 -2.05
CA PHE A 103 3.35 2.52 -3.16
C PHE A 103 2.55 1.23 -3.14
N ILE A 104 1.89 0.89 -4.23
CA ILE A 104 1.16 -0.37 -4.32
C ILE A 104 2.10 -1.45 -4.89
N CYS A 105 2.61 -2.32 -4.01
CA CYS A 105 3.35 -3.54 -4.37
C CYS A 105 4.45 -3.32 -5.41
N PHE A 106 4.21 -3.70 -6.67
CA PHE A 106 5.17 -3.66 -7.78
C PHE A 106 5.70 -2.24 -8.09
N GLU A 107 4.97 -1.20 -7.71
CA GLU A 107 5.39 0.20 -7.86
C GLU A 107 6.73 0.51 -7.17
N LEU A 108 7.11 -0.28 -6.15
CA LEU A 108 8.43 -0.20 -5.51
C LEU A 108 9.63 -0.32 -6.46
N ARG A 109 9.44 -0.83 -7.68
CA ARG A 109 10.53 -1.01 -8.65
C ARG A 109 10.77 0.21 -9.53
N PHE A 110 9.98 1.26 -9.42
CA PHE A 110 9.96 2.39 -10.34
C PHE A 110 10.54 3.65 -9.69
N LYS A 111 11.75 4.02 -10.13
CA LYS A 111 12.53 5.13 -9.57
C LYS A 111 11.81 6.47 -9.69
N GLU A 112 11.07 6.67 -10.76
CA GLU A 112 10.27 7.87 -10.99
C GLU A 112 9.23 8.10 -9.90
N LEU A 113 8.67 7.04 -9.32
CA LEU A 113 7.75 7.15 -8.20
C LEU A 113 8.49 7.43 -6.87
N TRP A 114 9.74 6.96 -6.73
CA TRP A 114 10.55 7.27 -5.54
C TRP A 114 10.83 8.77 -5.46
N ILE A 115 11.12 9.42 -6.59
CA ILE A 115 11.32 10.88 -6.66
C ILE A 115 10.04 11.62 -6.26
N LYS A 116 8.87 11.15 -6.69
CA LYS A 116 7.58 11.75 -6.32
C LYS A 116 7.24 11.58 -4.82
N ALA A 117 7.87 10.65 -4.12
CA ALA A 117 7.70 10.43 -2.68
C ALA A 117 8.66 11.26 -1.81
N GLU A 118 9.57 12.04 -2.41
CA GLU A 118 10.53 12.87 -1.69
C GLU A 118 9.82 13.90 -0.80
N GLY A 119 10.17 13.90 0.48
CA GLY A 119 9.56 14.77 1.49
C GLY A 119 8.34 14.18 2.19
N ALA A 120 8.00 12.90 1.96
CA ALA A 120 7.03 12.20 2.79
C ALA A 120 7.61 11.85 4.17
N ASP A 121 6.81 11.96 5.23
CA ASP A 121 7.18 11.52 6.58
C ASP A 121 6.99 10.00 6.74
N VAL A 122 5.99 9.45 6.05
CA VAL A 122 5.62 8.03 6.10
C VAL A 122 5.28 7.55 4.69
N ILE A 123 5.89 6.45 4.29
CA ILE A 123 5.53 5.73 3.06
C ILE A 123 4.81 4.44 3.42
N LEU A 124 3.61 4.25 2.88
CA LEU A 124 2.80 3.05 3.06
C LEU A 124 2.93 2.13 1.85
N VAL A 125 3.08 0.83 2.10
CA VAL A 125 3.29 -0.17 1.05
C VAL A 125 2.36 -1.37 1.24
N PRO A 126 1.10 -1.29 0.79
CA PRO A 126 0.25 -2.46 0.66
C PRO A 126 0.78 -3.38 -0.45
N SER A 127 0.99 -4.67 -0.15
CA SER A 127 1.63 -5.60 -1.07
C SER A 127 0.99 -6.98 -1.09
N TRP A 128 1.12 -7.64 -2.24
CA TRP A 128 0.96 -9.07 -2.45
C TRP A 128 2.22 -9.57 -3.16
N TRP A 129 3.32 -9.60 -2.39
CA TRP A 129 4.66 -9.81 -2.95
C TRP A 129 5.05 -11.28 -2.96
N GLY A 130 5.20 -11.86 -4.15
CA GLY A 130 5.49 -13.28 -4.31
C GLY A 130 6.81 -13.72 -3.64
N LYS A 131 6.75 -14.83 -2.91
CA LYS A 131 7.85 -15.42 -2.13
C LYS A 131 9.19 -15.58 -2.88
N PRO A 132 9.24 -15.94 -4.18
CA PRO A 132 10.52 -16.03 -4.90
C PRO A 132 11.32 -14.73 -4.98
N ARG A 133 10.71 -13.60 -4.63
CA ARG A 133 11.31 -12.26 -4.66
C ARG A 133 11.31 -11.59 -3.28
N GLU A 134 11.21 -12.36 -2.22
CA GLU A 134 11.18 -11.90 -0.83
C GLU A 134 12.37 -10.98 -0.50
N GLU A 135 13.59 -11.38 -0.85
CA GLU A 135 14.79 -10.57 -0.62
C GLU A 135 14.75 -9.23 -1.38
N HIS A 136 14.15 -9.19 -2.58
CA HIS A 136 13.98 -7.93 -3.29
C HIS A 136 13.03 -6.99 -2.54
N PHE A 137 11.93 -7.52 -1.98
CA PHE A 137 10.98 -6.73 -1.21
C PHE A 137 11.65 -6.10 0.00
N LYS A 138 12.36 -6.92 0.79
CA LYS A 138 13.11 -6.50 1.97
C LYS A 138 14.10 -5.38 1.66
N ILE A 139 14.91 -5.55 0.61
CA ILE A 139 15.91 -4.56 0.20
C ILE A 139 15.22 -3.26 -0.24
N LEU A 140 14.16 -3.34 -1.06
CA LEU A 140 13.49 -2.18 -1.61
C LEU A 140 12.79 -1.33 -0.53
N ILE A 141 12.07 -1.96 0.40
CA ILE A 141 11.38 -1.21 1.46
C ILE A 141 12.37 -0.56 2.44
N GLN A 142 13.51 -1.21 2.71
CA GLN A 142 14.55 -0.64 3.57
C GLN A 142 15.31 0.49 2.86
N ALA A 143 15.66 0.31 1.58
CA ALA A 143 16.28 1.36 0.78
C ALA A 143 15.38 2.58 0.62
N LEU A 144 14.06 2.36 0.45
CA LEU A 144 13.07 3.43 0.34
C LEU A 144 13.03 4.29 1.61
N ALA A 145 13.09 3.66 2.80
CA ALA A 145 13.14 4.37 4.08
C ALA A 145 14.41 5.21 4.22
N LEU A 146 15.58 4.61 3.91
CA LEU A 146 16.88 5.28 4.05
C LEU A 146 17.04 6.42 3.04
N MET A 147 16.63 6.23 1.78
CA MET A 147 16.81 7.23 0.73
C MET A 147 15.87 8.42 0.86
N ASN A 148 14.67 8.21 1.43
CA ASN A 148 13.70 9.28 1.64
C ASN A 148 13.71 9.80 3.09
N GLU A 149 14.61 9.28 3.95
CA GLU A 149 14.74 9.68 5.36
C GLU A 149 13.42 9.67 6.12
N CYS A 150 12.58 8.65 5.85
CA CYS A 150 11.20 8.57 6.33
C CYS A 150 10.87 7.19 6.91
N TYR A 151 9.73 7.09 7.59
CA TYR A 151 9.18 5.78 7.95
C TYR A 151 8.66 5.05 6.71
N VAL A 152 8.90 3.74 6.64
CA VAL A 152 8.21 2.85 5.70
C VAL A 152 7.39 1.83 6.48
N VAL A 153 6.09 1.74 6.18
CA VAL A 153 5.17 0.75 6.74
C VAL A 153 4.71 -0.15 5.61
N ALA A 154 5.16 -1.39 5.60
CA ALA A 154 4.82 -2.37 4.59
C ALA A 154 3.89 -3.44 5.17
N ALA A 155 2.79 -3.73 4.47
CA ALA A 155 1.88 -4.82 4.77
C ALA A 155 1.85 -5.79 3.59
N ASP A 156 2.32 -7.02 3.80
CA ASP A 156 2.30 -8.08 2.80
C ASP A 156 1.33 -9.19 3.16
N ALA A 157 0.79 -9.87 2.14
CA ALA A 157 -0.16 -10.95 2.34
C ALA A 157 0.47 -12.12 3.12
N LEU A 158 -0.22 -12.57 4.16
CA LEU A 158 0.23 -13.66 5.03
C LEU A 158 -0.28 -15.01 4.49
N ASN A 159 0.31 -15.47 3.39
CA ASN A 159 0.01 -16.77 2.79
C ASN A 159 1.30 -17.46 2.31
N THR A 160 1.20 -18.70 1.85
CA THR A 160 2.36 -19.53 1.47
C THR A 160 3.02 -19.08 0.16
N GLU A 161 2.34 -18.30 -0.67
CA GLU A 161 2.81 -17.84 -1.98
C GLU A 161 3.50 -16.48 -1.91
N CYS A 162 3.23 -15.73 -0.84
CA CYS A 162 3.78 -14.40 -0.60
C CYS A 162 5.01 -14.44 0.33
N SER A 163 5.73 -13.33 0.39
CA SER A 163 6.87 -13.17 1.29
C SER A 163 6.44 -13.22 2.76
N ALA A 164 5.18 -12.90 3.02
CA ALA A 164 4.61 -12.80 4.38
C ALA A 164 5.38 -11.83 5.28
N MET A 165 6.09 -10.87 4.68
CA MET A 165 6.98 -9.95 5.34
C MET A 165 6.31 -8.57 5.50
N SER A 166 5.52 -8.41 6.56
CA SER A 166 5.11 -7.07 6.98
C SER A 166 6.18 -6.45 7.87
N ALA A 167 6.48 -5.18 7.66
CA ALA A 167 7.56 -4.49 8.35
C ALA A 167 7.21 -3.02 8.66
N ILE A 168 7.81 -2.51 9.74
CA ILE A 168 7.92 -1.07 9.97
C ILE A 168 9.41 -0.75 10.03
N ILE A 169 9.83 0.23 9.22
CA ILE A 169 11.21 0.64 9.08
C ILE A 169 11.32 2.10 9.48
N THR A 170 12.27 2.42 10.33
CA THR A 170 12.53 3.79 10.75
C THR A 170 13.36 4.55 9.70
N PRO A 171 13.42 5.90 9.76
CA PRO A 171 14.31 6.69 8.90
C PRO A 171 15.79 6.26 8.98
N GLN A 172 16.23 5.73 10.13
CA GLN A 172 17.59 5.22 10.34
C GLN A 172 17.80 3.81 9.79
N GLY A 173 16.77 3.19 9.19
CA GLY A 173 16.84 1.86 8.61
C GLY A 173 16.66 0.70 9.60
N GLU A 174 16.24 0.99 10.85
CA GLU A 174 15.89 -0.07 11.81
C GLU A 174 14.61 -0.78 11.37
N VAL A 175 14.65 -2.10 11.30
CA VAL A 175 13.57 -2.93 10.79
C VAL A 175 12.88 -3.69 11.92
N THR A 176 11.57 -3.47 12.07
CA THR A 176 10.70 -4.29 12.92
C THR A 176 9.80 -5.15 12.04
N LEU A 177 9.93 -6.47 12.15
CA LEU A 177 9.16 -7.45 11.38
C LEU A 177 7.96 -7.95 12.18
N ASN A 178 6.88 -8.33 11.49
CA ASN A 178 5.73 -8.98 12.12
C ASN A 178 6.05 -10.38 12.69
N GLY A 179 7.09 -11.04 12.17
CA GLY A 179 7.34 -12.47 12.45
C GLY A 179 6.12 -13.29 12.05
N ASN A 180 5.63 -14.12 12.99
CA ASN A 180 4.42 -14.94 12.78
C ASN A 180 3.14 -14.27 13.34
N LYS A 181 3.18 -12.97 13.64
CA LYS A 181 2.03 -12.24 14.18
C LYS A 181 1.15 -11.69 13.06
N PRO A 182 -0.17 -11.73 13.19
CA PRO A 182 -1.08 -11.20 12.18
C PRO A 182 -1.09 -9.67 12.12
N CYS A 183 -0.55 -9.01 13.13
CA CYS A 183 -0.53 -7.55 13.25
C CYS A 183 0.80 -7.07 13.82
N LEU A 184 1.30 -5.97 13.26
CA LEU A 184 2.46 -5.23 13.74
C LEU A 184 2.03 -3.83 14.17
N ILE A 185 2.42 -3.42 15.37
CA ILE A 185 2.06 -2.11 15.93
C ILE A 185 3.33 -1.42 16.42
N GLN A 186 3.52 -0.18 16.00
CA GLN A 186 4.61 0.67 16.46
C GLN A 186 4.11 2.11 16.65
N LYS A 187 4.66 2.78 17.65
CA LYS A 187 4.39 4.21 17.87
C LYS A 187 5.21 5.04 16.88
N TYR A 188 4.54 5.93 16.16
CA TYR A 188 5.20 6.96 15.35
C TYR A 188 5.94 7.97 16.24
N ASN A 189 7.15 8.33 15.85
CA ASN A 189 7.96 9.34 16.54
C ASN A 189 8.54 10.33 15.52
N GLN A 190 7.93 11.49 15.43
CA GLN A 190 8.35 12.55 14.50
C GLN A 190 9.80 13.02 14.72
N LYS A 191 10.32 12.91 15.95
CA LYS A 191 11.71 13.29 16.25
C LYS A 191 12.73 12.46 15.46
N ASN A 192 12.39 11.24 15.07
CA ASN A 192 13.28 10.39 14.28
C ASN A 192 13.52 10.95 12.87
N ILE A 193 12.55 11.68 12.30
CA ILE A 193 12.68 12.35 10.99
C ILE A 193 13.55 13.60 11.13
N ALA A 194 13.36 14.37 12.17
CA ALA A 194 14.09 15.62 12.40
C ALA A 194 15.59 15.43 12.74
N LEU A 195 16.06 14.20 12.96
CA LEU A 195 17.46 13.87 13.27
C LEU A 195 18.28 13.50 12.01
N MET A 196 17.64 13.45 10.84
CA MET A 196 18.30 13.18 9.56
C MET A 196 18.59 14.48 8.82
#